data_ffa45996bd5d85e10ffe64485ed7ba5b
#
_entry.id   ffa45996bd5d85e10ffe64485ed7ba5b
#
_cell.length_a   1.000
_cell.length_b   1.000
_cell.length_c   1.000
_cell.angle_alpha   90.00
_cell.angle_beta   90.00
_cell.angle_gamma   90.00
#
_symmetry.space_group_name_H-M   'P 1'
#
loop_
_entity.id
_entity.type
_entity.pdbx_description
1 polymer ?
#
loop_
_entity_poly.entity_id
_entity_poly.type
_entity_poly.pdbx_seq_one_letter_code
_entity_poly.pdbx_strand_id
1 'polypeptide(L)'
;MAEPLIKLSGLTSGYGDVQVLWGIDLEVREGEIACIVGSNGAGKTTLLRTISGLVQATGGSIIYDGNDILPAQPDVIVGQGIAHVPEARRLFRGLSVRDNILLGAYLRDDRQEIFADLELIYNLFPILKEREKQDASTLSGGEQQMCAFGRGIISRPRLLMIDEFSLGLAPQAVERLSEALIEINKTGITMLLVEQDVVTAFEVAHYAFVIETGRVTLNGSTKELSDNPMIRQAYMGI
;
A
#
# COMPACT_ATOMS: atom_id res chain seq x y z
N MET A 1 -6.18 -19.27 -16.20
CA MET A 1 -5.85 -17.93 -15.69
C MET A 1 -4.79 -18.13 -14.63
N ALA A 2 -3.79 -17.26 -14.53
CA ALA A 2 -2.79 -17.36 -13.46
C ALA A 2 -3.48 -17.19 -12.10
N GLU A 3 -3.01 -17.90 -11.08
CA GLU A 3 -3.51 -17.73 -9.71
C GLU A 3 -3.18 -16.33 -9.19
N PRO A 4 -4.06 -15.71 -8.37
CA PRO A 4 -3.79 -14.40 -7.77
C PRO A 4 -2.62 -14.49 -6.78
N LEU A 5 -1.82 -13.41 -6.67
CA LEU A 5 -0.75 -13.33 -5.67
C LEU A 5 -1.33 -13.29 -4.25
N ILE A 6 -2.42 -12.54 -4.06
CA ILE A 6 -3.15 -12.52 -2.79
C ILE A 6 -4.64 -12.66 -3.05
N LYS A 7 -5.30 -13.50 -2.24
CA LYS A 7 -6.75 -13.73 -2.28
C LYS A 7 -7.31 -13.75 -0.87
N LEU A 8 -8.33 -12.94 -0.67
CA LEU A 8 -9.13 -12.89 0.55
C LEU A 8 -10.49 -13.53 0.27
N SER A 9 -10.97 -14.36 1.18
CA SER A 9 -12.28 -15.00 1.06
C SER A 9 -13.06 -14.90 2.36
N GLY A 10 -14.19 -14.20 2.32
CA GLY A 10 -15.09 -14.00 3.45
C GLY A 10 -14.41 -13.36 4.68
N LEU A 11 -13.39 -12.52 4.48
CA LEU A 11 -12.56 -12.00 5.58
C LEU A 11 -13.38 -11.09 6.49
N THR A 12 -13.35 -11.41 7.79
CA THR A 12 -13.97 -10.61 8.85
C THR A 12 -12.92 -10.20 9.88
N SER A 13 -12.98 -8.95 10.36
CA SER A 13 -12.11 -8.45 11.42
C SER A 13 -12.68 -7.20 12.08
N GLY A 14 -12.06 -6.79 13.21
CA GLY A 14 -12.48 -5.60 13.94
C GLY A 14 -11.59 -5.33 15.15
N TYR A 15 -12.06 -4.48 16.05
CA TYR A 15 -11.33 -4.06 17.25
C TYR A 15 -12.18 -4.39 18.48
N GLY A 16 -11.71 -5.32 19.31
CA GLY A 16 -12.49 -5.82 20.46
C GLY A 16 -13.84 -6.37 19.98
N ASP A 17 -14.94 -5.86 20.53
CA ASP A 17 -16.30 -6.27 20.17
C ASP A 17 -16.86 -5.54 18.94
N VAL A 18 -16.10 -4.58 18.36
CA VAL A 18 -16.57 -3.80 17.21
C VAL A 18 -16.06 -4.43 15.93
N GLN A 19 -16.97 -5.08 15.18
CA GLN A 19 -16.69 -5.61 13.86
C GLN A 19 -16.62 -4.48 12.83
N VAL A 20 -15.59 -4.49 11.98
CA VAL A 20 -15.35 -3.49 10.93
C VAL A 20 -15.44 -4.10 9.53
N LEU A 21 -14.86 -5.29 9.32
CA LEU A 21 -14.92 -6.01 8.04
C LEU A 21 -15.96 -7.12 8.11
N TRP A 22 -16.80 -7.19 7.07
CA TRP A 22 -18.01 -8.02 7.05
C TRP A 22 -18.03 -8.98 5.84
N GLY A 23 -17.00 -9.82 5.73
CA GLY A 23 -16.89 -10.79 4.65
C GLY A 23 -16.33 -10.15 3.39
N ILE A 24 -15.07 -9.71 3.45
CA ILE A 24 -14.35 -9.15 2.30
C ILE A 24 -13.86 -10.30 1.40
N ASP A 25 -14.25 -10.21 0.13
CA ASP A 25 -13.73 -11.01 -0.96
C ASP A 25 -12.99 -10.09 -1.93
N LEU A 26 -11.70 -10.35 -2.15
CA LEU A 26 -10.89 -9.66 -3.16
C LEU A 26 -9.71 -10.52 -3.60
N GLU A 27 -9.21 -10.27 -4.79
CA GLU A 27 -7.99 -10.88 -5.30
C GLU A 27 -7.15 -9.88 -6.08
N VAL A 28 -5.81 -9.96 -5.91
CA VAL A 28 -4.86 -9.14 -6.66
C VAL A 28 -3.88 -10.06 -7.38
N ARG A 29 -3.70 -9.83 -8.67
CA ARG A 29 -2.81 -10.63 -9.52
C ARG A 29 -1.37 -10.13 -9.41
N GLU A 30 -0.43 -11.01 -9.68
CA GLU A 30 0.98 -10.64 -9.71
C GLU A 30 1.25 -9.56 -10.77
N GLY A 31 2.03 -8.51 -10.38
CA GLY A 31 2.32 -7.37 -11.24
C GLY A 31 1.18 -6.36 -11.41
N GLU A 32 0.02 -6.58 -10.78
CA GLU A 32 -1.12 -5.66 -10.84
C GLU A 32 -0.97 -4.53 -9.81
N ILE A 33 -1.41 -3.32 -10.17
CA ILE A 33 -1.73 -2.27 -9.20
C ILE A 33 -3.25 -2.33 -9.01
N ALA A 34 -3.68 -2.80 -7.84
CA ALA A 34 -5.08 -2.74 -7.42
C ALA A 34 -5.28 -1.62 -6.39
N CYS A 35 -6.44 -0.99 -6.39
CA CYS A 35 -6.79 -0.02 -5.37
C CYS A 35 -8.08 -0.37 -4.64
N ILE A 36 -8.14 0.05 -3.39
CA ILE A 36 -9.33 0.00 -2.54
C ILE A 36 -9.75 1.43 -2.29
N VAL A 37 -10.95 1.77 -2.71
CA VAL A 37 -11.52 3.11 -2.53
C VAL A 37 -12.79 3.06 -1.69
N GLY A 38 -13.12 4.16 -1.04
CA GLY A 38 -14.29 4.27 -0.20
C GLY A 38 -14.17 5.41 0.80
N SER A 39 -15.27 5.77 1.46
CA SER A 39 -15.33 6.85 2.44
C SER A 39 -14.48 6.55 3.68
N ASN A 40 -14.21 7.61 4.48
CA ASN A 40 -13.55 7.45 5.77
C ASN A 40 -14.41 6.56 6.69
N GLY A 41 -13.76 5.65 7.40
CA GLY A 41 -14.42 4.68 8.24
C GLY A 41 -15.01 3.46 7.51
N ALA A 42 -14.87 3.35 6.18
CA ALA A 42 -15.35 2.19 5.43
C ALA A 42 -14.64 0.87 5.73
N GLY A 43 -13.47 0.91 6.43
CA GLY A 43 -12.71 -0.28 6.81
C GLY A 43 -11.41 -0.48 6.02
N LYS A 44 -11.03 0.44 5.14
CA LYS A 44 -9.85 0.34 4.25
C LYS A 44 -8.54 0.08 5.01
N THR A 45 -8.18 0.95 5.94
CA THR A 45 -6.98 0.80 6.81
C THR A 45 -7.06 -0.47 7.66
N THR A 46 -8.24 -0.84 8.14
CA THR A 46 -8.44 -2.09 8.90
C THR A 46 -8.12 -3.30 8.04
N LEU A 47 -8.50 -3.27 6.77
CA LEU A 47 -8.19 -4.34 5.82
C LEU A 47 -6.68 -4.51 5.64
N LEU A 48 -5.93 -3.43 5.37
CA LEU A 48 -4.47 -3.51 5.25
C LEU A 48 -3.81 -3.99 6.54
N ARG A 49 -4.29 -3.52 7.70
CA ARG A 49 -3.79 -3.97 9.01
C ARG A 49 -4.10 -5.44 9.27
N THR A 50 -5.24 -5.95 8.80
CA THR A 50 -5.58 -7.37 8.93
C THR A 50 -4.67 -8.23 8.05
N ILE A 51 -4.41 -7.81 6.79
CA ILE A 51 -3.45 -8.49 5.91
C ILE A 51 -2.04 -8.49 6.50
N SER A 52 -1.63 -7.39 7.17
CA SER A 52 -0.32 -7.28 7.83
C SER A 52 -0.23 -8.00 9.19
N GLY A 53 -1.30 -8.69 9.65
CA GLY A 53 -1.33 -9.33 10.96
C GLY A 53 -1.38 -8.36 12.16
N LEU A 54 -1.54 -7.04 11.91
CA LEU A 54 -1.63 -6.02 12.96
C LEU A 54 -3.03 -5.93 13.61
N VAL A 55 -4.05 -6.44 12.92
CA VAL A 55 -5.41 -6.62 13.43
C VAL A 55 -5.80 -8.08 13.19
N GLN A 56 -6.27 -8.73 14.22
CA GLN A 56 -6.65 -10.13 14.14
C GLN A 56 -7.93 -10.31 13.32
N ALA A 57 -7.90 -11.24 12.37
CA ALA A 57 -9.13 -11.66 11.70
C ALA A 57 -10.00 -12.50 12.65
N THR A 58 -11.31 -12.34 12.51
CA THR A 58 -12.31 -13.11 13.25
C THR A 58 -12.92 -14.25 12.42
N GLY A 59 -12.63 -14.28 11.11
CA GLY A 59 -13.06 -15.34 10.19
C GLY A 59 -12.59 -15.08 8.76
N GLY A 60 -12.82 -16.04 7.90
CA GLY A 60 -12.37 -16.02 6.50
C GLY A 60 -10.98 -16.60 6.31
N SER A 61 -10.35 -16.27 5.18
CA SER A 61 -8.98 -16.72 4.84
C SER A 61 -8.23 -15.64 4.06
N ILE A 62 -6.89 -15.66 4.18
CA ILE A 62 -5.98 -14.83 3.37
C ILE A 62 -4.93 -15.77 2.78
N ILE A 63 -5.06 -16.06 1.48
CA ILE A 63 -4.09 -16.87 0.75
C ILE A 63 -3.13 -15.93 0.02
N TYR A 64 -1.86 -16.04 0.32
CA TYR A 64 -0.78 -15.29 -0.31
C TYR A 64 0.25 -16.26 -0.90
N ASP A 65 0.51 -16.17 -2.19
CA ASP A 65 1.41 -17.08 -2.92
C ASP A 65 1.09 -18.57 -2.64
N GLY A 66 -0.21 -18.90 -2.64
CA GLY A 66 -0.71 -20.25 -2.36
C GLY A 66 -0.72 -20.67 -0.89
N ASN A 67 -0.25 -19.85 0.04
CA ASN A 67 -0.17 -20.15 1.47
C ASN A 67 -1.17 -19.34 2.28
N ASP A 68 -1.79 -19.96 3.28
CA ASP A 68 -2.63 -19.24 4.24
C ASP A 68 -1.76 -18.46 5.22
N ILE A 69 -1.86 -17.14 5.19
CA ILE A 69 -1.10 -16.23 6.07
C ILE A 69 -1.93 -15.71 7.25
N LEU A 70 -3.20 -16.08 7.35
CA LEU A 70 -4.08 -15.57 8.41
C LEU A 70 -3.55 -15.85 9.83
N PRO A 71 -2.96 -17.01 10.14
CA PRO A 71 -2.41 -17.29 11.46
C PRO A 71 -1.02 -16.68 11.69
N ALA A 72 -0.41 -16.05 10.68
CA ALA A 72 0.98 -15.61 10.77
C ALA A 72 1.11 -14.31 11.58
N GLN A 73 2.24 -14.18 12.29
CA GLN A 73 2.61 -12.93 12.98
C GLN A 73 3.15 -11.89 11.98
N PRO A 74 3.10 -10.58 12.30
CA PRO A 74 3.52 -9.51 11.39
C PRO A 74 4.96 -9.65 10.85
N ASP A 75 5.90 -10.09 11.67
CA ASP A 75 7.30 -10.31 11.28
C ASP A 75 7.44 -11.44 10.26
N VAL A 76 6.66 -12.51 10.40
CA VAL A 76 6.58 -13.60 9.43
C VAL A 76 6.00 -13.11 8.10
N ILE A 77 4.93 -12.31 8.14
CA ILE A 77 4.27 -11.73 6.95
C ILE A 77 5.25 -10.85 6.17
N VAL A 78 6.00 -9.98 6.86
CA VAL A 78 7.04 -9.17 6.22
C VAL A 78 8.13 -10.04 5.61
N GLY A 79 8.55 -11.12 6.31
CA GLY A 79 9.53 -12.09 5.81
C GLY A 79 9.08 -12.84 4.55
N GLN A 80 7.78 -12.95 4.30
CA GLN A 80 7.20 -13.52 3.08
C GLN A 80 7.15 -12.54 1.89
N GLY A 81 7.59 -11.29 2.07
CA GLY A 81 7.65 -10.29 1.01
C GLY A 81 6.41 -9.40 0.91
N ILE A 82 5.65 -9.23 1.99
CA ILE A 82 4.58 -8.24 2.08
C ILE A 82 5.10 -7.02 2.84
N ALA A 83 5.18 -5.87 2.18
CA ALA A 83 5.52 -4.60 2.83
C ALA A 83 4.28 -3.72 2.98
N HIS A 84 4.18 -3.00 4.10
CA HIS A 84 3.08 -2.09 4.38
C HIS A 84 3.62 -0.69 4.69
N VAL A 85 3.28 0.28 3.84
CA VAL A 85 3.49 1.71 4.05
C VAL A 85 2.21 2.27 4.71
N PRO A 86 2.22 2.52 6.02
CA PRO A 86 1.02 2.96 6.73
C PRO A 86 0.74 4.43 6.50
N GLU A 87 -0.51 4.84 6.74
CA GLU A 87 -0.91 6.24 6.86
C GLU A 87 -0.03 7.00 7.87
N ALA A 88 0.09 8.31 7.70
CA ALA A 88 0.92 9.21 8.51
C ALA A 88 2.43 8.89 8.47
N ARG A 89 2.91 8.19 7.43
CA ARG A 89 4.34 7.99 7.06
C ARG A 89 5.16 7.22 8.08
N ARG A 90 4.90 7.37 9.38
CA ARG A 90 5.53 6.71 10.53
C ARG A 90 7.05 6.59 10.41
N LEU A 91 7.70 7.73 10.10
CA LEU A 91 9.16 7.80 10.09
C LEU A 91 9.72 7.77 11.52
N PHE A 92 10.90 7.19 11.65
CA PHE A 92 11.63 7.18 12.91
C PHE A 92 12.31 8.53 13.11
N ARG A 93 11.84 9.29 14.09
CA ARG A 93 12.40 10.59 14.48
C ARG A 93 13.82 10.41 15.02
N GLY A 94 14.70 11.36 14.73
CA GLY A 94 16.10 11.30 15.15
C GLY A 94 16.97 10.39 14.27
N LEU A 95 16.38 9.69 13.29
CA LEU A 95 17.13 8.98 12.26
C LEU A 95 17.17 9.80 10.98
N SER A 96 18.30 9.67 10.26
CA SER A 96 18.47 10.30 8.96
C SER A 96 17.49 9.72 7.93
N VAL A 97 17.30 10.42 6.80
CA VAL A 97 16.56 9.92 5.63
C VAL A 97 17.11 8.57 5.20
N ARG A 98 18.44 8.46 5.05
CA ARG A 98 19.11 7.23 4.66
C ARG A 98 18.86 6.11 5.64
N ASP A 99 18.99 6.35 6.94
CA ASP A 99 18.78 5.32 7.95
C ASP A 99 17.32 4.88 8.02
N ASN A 100 16.36 5.81 7.87
CA ASN A 100 14.93 5.47 7.77
C ASN A 100 14.66 4.51 6.60
N ILE A 101 15.24 4.76 5.42
CA ILE A 101 15.08 3.89 4.26
C ILE A 101 15.71 2.52 4.56
N LEU A 102 16.97 2.49 5.02
CA LEU A 102 17.71 1.25 5.28
C LEU A 102 17.07 0.36 6.34
N LEU A 103 16.28 0.91 7.27
CA LEU A 103 15.48 0.09 8.20
C LEU A 103 14.51 -0.86 7.50
N GLY A 104 14.04 -0.54 6.29
CA GLY A 104 13.20 -1.44 5.51
C GLY A 104 13.92 -2.72 5.06
N ALA A 105 15.24 -2.71 5.01
CA ALA A 105 16.07 -3.84 4.62
C ALA A 105 16.52 -4.72 5.80
N TYR A 106 15.92 -4.58 7.01
CA TYR A 106 16.41 -5.22 8.23
C TYR A 106 16.42 -6.77 8.19
N LEU A 107 15.63 -7.39 7.31
CA LEU A 107 15.62 -8.84 7.08
C LEU A 107 16.56 -9.29 5.96
N ARG A 108 17.30 -8.36 5.32
CA ARG A 108 18.17 -8.65 4.17
C ARG A 108 19.64 -8.65 4.58
N ASP A 109 20.39 -9.61 4.03
CA ASP A 109 21.83 -9.77 4.27
C ASP A 109 22.69 -9.41 3.05
N ASP A 110 22.08 -9.15 1.89
CA ASP A 110 22.67 -8.89 0.59
C ASP A 110 23.13 -7.43 0.43
N ARG A 111 24.12 -7.01 1.21
CA ARG A 111 24.56 -5.59 1.34
C ARG A 111 24.78 -4.86 0.02
N GLN A 112 25.39 -5.52 -0.98
CA GLN A 112 25.65 -4.89 -2.27
C GLN A 112 24.34 -4.54 -2.99
N GLU A 113 23.39 -5.45 -2.97
CA GLU A 113 22.07 -5.25 -3.57
C GLU A 113 21.23 -4.20 -2.80
N ILE A 114 21.34 -4.16 -1.46
CA ILE A 114 20.69 -3.13 -0.65
C ILE A 114 21.19 -1.72 -1.06
N PHE A 115 22.50 -1.55 -1.32
CA PHE A 115 23.03 -0.27 -1.78
C PHE A 115 22.61 0.05 -3.22
N ALA A 116 22.49 -0.94 -4.10
CA ALA A 116 21.97 -0.75 -5.44
C ALA A 116 20.49 -0.31 -5.40
N ASP A 117 19.69 -0.93 -4.53
CA ASP A 117 18.28 -0.54 -4.32
C ASP A 117 18.15 0.86 -3.71
N LEU A 118 19.06 1.24 -2.81
CA LEU A 118 19.07 2.59 -2.26
C LEU A 118 19.35 3.63 -3.36
N GLU A 119 20.28 3.36 -4.28
CA GLU A 119 20.52 4.25 -5.43
C GLU A 119 19.32 4.29 -6.38
N LEU A 120 18.62 3.17 -6.58
CA LEU A 120 17.36 3.14 -7.34
C LEU A 120 16.29 4.03 -6.69
N ILE A 121 16.13 3.96 -5.37
CA ILE A 121 15.20 4.83 -4.62
C ILE A 121 15.62 6.31 -4.75
N TYR A 122 16.90 6.62 -4.73
CA TYR A 122 17.41 7.98 -4.92
C TYR A 122 17.21 8.48 -6.36
N ASN A 123 17.22 7.59 -7.35
CA ASN A 123 16.86 7.96 -8.73
C ASN A 123 15.37 8.26 -8.89
N LEU A 124 14.49 7.53 -8.18
CA LEU A 124 13.05 7.81 -8.13
C LEU A 124 12.75 9.11 -7.37
N PHE A 125 13.50 9.37 -6.30
CA PHE A 125 13.29 10.51 -5.41
C PHE A 125 14.62 11.25 -5.15
N PRO A 126 15.14 12.05 -6.12
CA PRO A 126 16.46 12.71 -6.01
C PRO A 126 16.63 13.58 -4.75
N ILE A 127 15.54 14.19 -4.29
CA ILE A 127 15.55 15.02 -3.08
C ILE A 127 15.96 14.23 -1.82
N LEU A 128 15.67 12.93 -1.77
CA LEU A 128 16.08 12.08 -0.64
C LEU A 128 17.60 11.88 -0.60
N LYS A 129 18.24 11.83 -1.77
CA LYS A 129 19.72 11.77 -1.85
C LYS A 129 20.35 13.08 -1.40
N GLU A 130 19.81 14.22 -1.83
CA GLU A 130 20.31 15.54 -1.43
C GLU A 130 20.22 15.73 0.10
N ARG A 131 19.21 15.12 0.73
CA ARG A 131 18.91 15.22 2.16
C ARG A 131 19.22 13.94 2.94
N GLU A 132 20.04 13.05 2.41
CA GLU A 132 20.26 11.71 2.98
C GLU A 132 20.68 11.69 4.45
N LYS A 133 21.42 12.74 4.90
CA LYS A 133 21.90 12.89 6.27
C LYS A 133 20.99 13.71 7.18
N GLN A 134 19.94 14.32 6.62
CA GLN A 134 18.97 15.13 7.36
C GLN A 134 18.07 14.23 8.20
N ASP A 135 17.64 14.70 9.39
CA ASP A 135 16.59 14.03 10.17
C ASP A 135 15.29 13.97 9.34
N ALA A 136 14.80 12.76 9.11
CA ALA A 136 13.64 12.54 8.27
C ALA A 136 12.36 13.22 8.79
N SER A 137 12.27 13.51 10.09
CA SER A 137 11.13 14.22 10.67
C SER A 137 11.05 15.69 10.29
N THR A 138 12.16 16.26 9.78
CA THR A 138 12.25 17.68 9.37
C THR A 138 11.95 17.92 7.88
N LEU A 139 11.69 16.87 7.13
CA LEU A 139 11.29 16.91 5.73
C LEU A 139 9.88 17.49 5.57
N SER A 140 9.58 18.04 4.38
CA SER A 140 8.20 18.36 4.00
C SER A 140 7.31 17.11 3.97
N GLY A 141 5.98 17.30 3.99
CA GLY A 141 5.04 16.18 3.98
C GLY A 141 5.22 15.22 2.80
N GLY A 142 5.43 15.75 1.60
CA GLY A 142 5.68 14.94 0.40
C GLY A 142 7.01 14.18 0.48
N GLU A 143 8.08 14.83 0.93
CA GLU A 143 9.39 14.19 1.09
C GLU A 143 9.38 13.09 2.16
N GLN A 144 8.61 13.30 3.26
CA GLN A 144 8.42 12.26 4.26
C GLN A 144 7.69 11.04 3.66
N GLN A 145 6.72 11.26 2.79
CA GLN A 145 5.99 10.19 2.10
C GLN A 145 6.93 9.43 1.14
N MET A 146 7.74 10.14 0.37
CA MET A 146 8.78 9.54 -0.48
C MET A 146 9.76 8.68 0.35
N CYS A 147 10.18 9.16 1.52
CA CYS A 147 11.04 8.41 2.43
C CYS A 147 10.36 7.15 2.97
N ALA A 148 9.07 7.22 3.32
CA ALA A 148 8.28 6.07 3.75
C ALA A 148 8.13 5.03 2.61
N PHE A 149 7.95 5.48 1.37
CA PHE A 149 7.94 4.63 0.18
C PHE A 149 9.30 3.95 -0.01
N GLY A 150 10.39 4.72 0.03
CA GLY A 150 11.75 4.17 -0.06
C GLY A 150 12.00 3.07 0.96
N ARG A 151 11.52 3.25 2.21
CA ARG A 151 11.60 2.22 3.25
C ARG A 151 10.78 0.97 2.92
N GLY A 152 9.61 1.10 2.29
CA GLY A 152 8.82 -0.03 1.84
C GLY A 152 9.47 -0.77 0.68
N ILE A 153 9.98 -0.04 -0.32
CA ILE A 153 10.56 -0.58 -1.55
C ILE A 153 11.86 -1.33 -1.28
N ILE A 154 12.73 -0.81 -0.40
CA ILE A 154 14.06 -1.40 -0.15
C ILE A 154 14.00 -2.82 0.42
N SER A 155 12.85 -3.24 0.96
CA SER A 155 12.63 -4.63 1.39
C SER A 155 12.50 -5.61 0.21
N ARG A 156 12.42 -5.13 -1.05
CA ARG A 156 12.10 -5.89 -2.26
C ARG A 156 10.82 -6.72 -2.10
N PRO A 157 9.69 -6.09 -1.79
CA PRO A 157 8.47 -6.83 -1.57
C PRO A 157 7.92 -7.39 -2.88
N ARG A 158 7.23 -8.54 -2.81
CA ARG A 158 6.36 -9.00 -3.92
C ARG A 158 5.00 -8.30 -3.90
N LEU A 159 4.52 -7.92 -2.68
CA LEU A 159 3.31 -7.12 -2.48
C LEU A 159 3.63 -5.88 -1.64
N LEU A 160 3.46 -4.71 -2.23
CA LEU A 160 3.56 -3.42 -1.54
C LEU A 160 2.16 -2.89 -1.27
N MET A 161 1.80 -2.79 0.00
CA MET A 161 0.54 -2.19 0.43
C MET A 161 0.76 -0.77 0.90
N ILE A 162 -0.09 0.17 0.47
CA ILE A 162 0.06 1.60 0.76
C ILE A 162 -1.27 2.18 1.23
N ASP A 163 -1.25 2.80 2.41
CA ASP A 163 -2.42 3.41 3.04
C ASP A 163 -2.40 4.93 2.87
N GLU A 164 -3.31 5.46 2.05
CA GLU A 164 -3.55 6.89 1.79
C GLU A 164 -2.29 7.70 1.44
N PHE A 165 -1.69 7.42 0.27
CA PHE A 165 -0.44 8.08 -0.13
C PHE A 165 -0.60 9.55 -0.50
N SER A 166 -1.79 9.96 -0.92
CA SER A 166 -2.07 11.32 -1.40
C SER A 166 -2.51 12.29 -0.30
N LEU A 167 -2.93 11.76 0.87
CA LEU A 167 -3.58 12.53 1.92
C LEU A 167 -2.73 13.69 2.44
N GLY A 168 -3.28 14.91 2.35
CA GLY A 168 -2.67 16.13 2.89
C GLY A 168 -1.38 16.55 2.18
N LEU A 169 -1.18 16.11 0.94
CA LEU A 169 -0.04 16.49 0.12
C LEU A 169 -0.42 17.55 -0.93
N ALA A 170 0.57 18.33 -1.34
CA ALA A 170 0.43 19.25 -2.47
C ALA A 170 0.30 18.44 -3.78
N PRO A 171 -0.47 18.92 -4.78
CA PRO A 171 -0.71 18.20 -6.04
C PRO A 171 0.57 17.72 -6.74
N GLN A 172 1.60 18.55 -6.78
CA GLN A 172 2.91 18.18 -7.37
C GLN A 172 3.59 16.99 -6.66
N ALA A 173 3.39 16.85 -5.34
CA ALA A 173 3.94 15.72 -4.61
C ALA A 173 3.15 14.44 -4.89
N VAL A 174 1.82 14.54 -5.03
CA VAL A 174 0.96 13.42 -5.43
C VAL A 174 1.33 12.93 -6.81
N GLU A 175 1.48 13.82 -7.80
CA GLU A 175 1.90 13.50 -9.16
C GLU A 175 3.23 12.72 -9.18
N ARG A 176 4.26 13.21 -8.48
CA ARG A 176 5.56 12.53 -8.39
C ARG A 176 5.47 11.15 -7.75
N LEU A 177 4.63 11.01 -6.71
CA LEU A 177 4.42 9.72 -6.05
C LEU A 177 3.68 8.75 -6.96
N SER A 178 2.67 9.21 -7.71
CA SER A 178 1.94 8.42 -8.70
C SER A 178 2.86 7.91 -9.80
N GLU A 179 3.69 8.78 -10.37
CA GLU A 179 4.71 8.40 -11.36
C GLU A 179 5.68 7.35 -10.80
N ALA A 180 6.17 7.55 -9.56
CA ALA A 180 7.06 6.60 -8.92
C ALA A 180 6.41 5.23 -8.68
N LEU A 181 5.12 5.18 -8.29
CA LEU A 181 4.38 3.92 -8.15
C LEU A 181 4.29 3.15 -9.46
N ILE A 182 4.00 3.85 -10.57
CA ILE A 182 3.96 3.25 -11.90
C ILE A 182 5.34 2.70 -12.31
N GLU A 183 6.42 3.46 -12.08
CA GLU A 183 7.78 3.01 -12.38
C GLU A 183 8.20 1.80 -11.52
N ILE A 184 7.87 1.80 -10.24
CA ILE A 184 8.15 0.69 -9.34
C ILE A 184 7.36 -0.57 -9.77
N ASN A 185 6.10 -0.42 -10.16
CA ASN A 185 5.30 -1.56 -10.64
C ASN A 185 5.89 -2.22 -11.88
N LYS A 186 6.51 -1.45 -12.80
CA LYS A 186 7.21 -2.00 -13.98
C LYS A 186 8.36 -2.95 -13.62
N THR A 187 8.88 -2.88 -12.39
CA THR A 187 9.87 -3.85 -11.90
C THR A 187 9.27 -5.18 -11.47
N GLY A 188 7.95 -5.33 -11.55
CA GLY A 188 7.22 -6.55 -11.21
C GLY A 188 6.60 -6.56 -9.81
N ILE A 189 6.74 -5.47 -9.03
CA ILE A 189 6.14 -5.38 -7.69
C ILE A 189 4.62 -5.22 -7.82
N THR A 190 3.87 -6.13 -7.20
CA THR A 190 2.41 -6.03 -7.07
C THR A 190 2.05 -4.99 -6.02
N MET A 191 0.98 -4.22 -6.25
CA MET A 191 0.59 -3.16 -5.32
C MET A 191 -0.88 -3.25 -4.94
N LEU A 192 -1.16 -2.96 -3.66
CA LEU A 192 -2.52 -2.77 -3.15
C LEU A 192 -2.58 -1.39 -2.48
N LEU A 193 -3.17 -0.43 -3.17
CA LEU A 193 -3.31 0.94 -2.72
C LEU A 193 -4.64 1.12 -1.98
N VAL A 194 -4.64 1.88 -0.92
CA VAL A 194 -5.86 2.36 -0.27
C VAL A 194 -5.92 3.86 -0.43
N GLU A 195 -7.03 4.39 -0.95
CA GLU A 195 -7.22 5.81 -1.18
C GLU A 195 -8.66 6.26 -0.88
N GLN A 196 -8.79 7.53 -0.54
CA GLN A 196 -10.07 8.20 -0.46
C GLN A 196 -10.38 8.93 -1.76
N ASP A 197 -9.37 9.52 -2.40
CA ASP A 197 -9.49 10.20 -3.69
C ASP A 197 -9.50 9.16 -4.82
N VAL A 198 -10.70 8.92 -5.35
CA VAL A 198 -10.93 7.94 -6.42
C VAL A 198 -10.22 8.34 -7.71
N VAL A 199 -10.14 9.64 -8.01
CA VAL A 199 -9.50 10.12 -9.24
C VAL A 199 -8.02 9.76 -9.21
N THR A 200 -7.32 10.17 -8.15
CA THR A 200 -5.90 9.84 -7.94
C THR A 200 -5.65 8.32 -7.93
N ALA A 201 -6.52 7.54 -7.27
CA ALA A 201 -6.38 6.10 -7.24
C ALA A 201 -6.49 5.47 -8.64
N PHE A 202 -7.45 5.93 -9.45
CA PHE A 202 -7.72 5.37 -10.78
C PHE A 202 -6.69 5.77 -11.84
N GLU A 203 -5.97 6.87 -11.63
CA GLU A 203 -4.83 7.25 -12.49
C GLU A 203 -3.66 6.27 -12.39
N VAL A 204 -3.52 5.59 -11.25
CA VAL A 204 -2.40 4.69 -10.98
C VAL A 204 -2.80 3.21 -11.09
N ALA A 205 -3.99 2.86 -10.64
CA ALA A 205 -4.42 1.46 -10.53
C ALA A 205 -5.04 0.91 -11.82
N HIS A 206 -4.91 -0.41 -12.01
CA HIS A 206 -5.53 -1.17 -13.11
C HIS A 206 -6.91 -1.70 -12.74
N TYR A 207 -7.10 -2.06 -11.45
CA TYR A 207 -8.32 -2.66 -10.91
C TYR A 207 -8.70 -1.99 -9.59
N ALA A 208 -9.98 -1.89 -9.31
CA ALA A 208 -10.44 -1.25 -8.08
C ALA A 208 -11.54 -2.06 -7.37
N PHE A 209 -11.52 -1.94 -6.05
CA PHE A 209 -12.54 -2.44 -5.13
C PHE A 209 -13.12 -1.25 -4.37
N VAL A 210 -14.43 -1.09 -4.43
CA VAL A 210 -15.16 -0.07 -3.66
C VAL A 210 -15.63 -0.68 -2.36
N ILE A 211 -15.19 -0.13 -1.23
CA ILE A 211 -15.60 -0.60 0.10
C ILE A 211 -16.53 0.41 0.75
N GLU A 212 -17.68 -0.09 1.19
CA GLU A 212 -18.65 0.67 1.96
C GLU A 212 -19.05 -0.15 3.20
N THR A 213 -18.95 0.47 4.36
CA THR A 213 -19.35 -0.16 5.65
C THR A 213 -18.78 -1.58 5.83
N GLY A 214 -17.50 -1.75 5.51
CA GLY A 214 -16.78 -3.01 5.69
C GLY A 214 -17.11 -4.11 4.67
N ARG A 215 -17.73 -3.80 3.54
CA ARG A 215 -18.07 -4.73 2.46
C ARG A 215 -17.58 -4.21 1.11
N VAL A 216 -17.18 -5.11 0.23
CA VAL A 216 -16.95 -4.76 -1.18
C VAL A 216 -18.33 -4.66 -1.86
N THR A 217 -18.67 -3.47 -2.34
CA THR A 217 -19.96 -3.20 -3.02
C THR A 217 -19.85 -3.25 -4.53
N LEU A 218 -18.69 -2.83 -5.07
CA LEU A 218 -18.38 -2.85 -6.50
C LEU A 218 -16.90 -3.23 -6.69
N ASN A 219 -16.59 -3.86 -7.79
CA ASN A 219 -15.22 -4.07 -8.25
C ASN A 219 -15.18 -4.16 -9.78
N GLY A 220 -14.03 -3.86 -10.36
CA GLY A 220 -13.83 -3.90 -11.81
C GLY A 220 -12.54 -3.19 -12.22
N SER A 221 -12.27 -3.17 -13.53
CA SER A 221 -11.17 -2.35 -14.04
C SER A 221 -11.45 -0.87 -13.75
N THR A 222 -10.40 -0.11 -13.48
CA THR A 222 -10.54 1.34 -13.19
C THR A 222 -11.20 2.07 -14.37
N LYS A 223 -10.97 1.60 -15.60
CA LYS A 223 -11.60 2.13 -16.81
C LYS A 223 -13.13 1.93 -16.79
N GLU A 224 -13.60 0.72 -16.47
CA GLU A 224 -15.04 0.43 -16.39
C GLU A 224 -15.71 1.19 -15.24
N LEU A 225 -15.04 1.28 -14.10
CA LEU A 225 -15.55 2.00 -12.93
C LEU A 225 -15.57 3.51 -13.13
N SER A 226 -14.64 4.09 -13.87
CA SER A 226 -14.64 5.53 -14.23
C SER A 226 -15.87 5.94 -15.05
N ASP A 227 -16.42 5.01 -15.83
CA ASP A 227 -17.62 5.23 -16.62
C ASP A 227 -18.92 4.90 -15.84
N ASN A 228 -18.80 4.34 -14.64
CA ASN A 228 -19.96 3.95 -13.83
C ASN A 228 -20.65 5.19 -13.21
N PRO A 229 -21.95 5.44 -13.49
CA PRO A 229 -22.65 6.61 -12.98
C PRO A 229 -22.68 6.73 -11.46
N MET A 230 -22.74 5.59 -10.74
CA MET A 230 -22.71 5.59 -9.27
C MET A 230 -21.37 6.08 -8.72
N ILE A 231 -20.26 5.64 -9.32
CA ILE A 231 -18.91 6.08 -8.94
C ILE A 231 -18.73 7.56 -9.24
N ARG A 232 -19.15 8.01 -10.43
CA ARG A 232 -19.06 9.41 -10.84
C ARG A 232 -19.82 10.32 -9.88
N GLN A 233 -21.05 9.98 -9.57
CA GLN A 233 -21.90 10.75 -8.67
C GLN A 233 -21.41 10.72 -7.22
N ALA A 234 -21.03 9.54 -6.69
CA ALA A 234 -20.70 9.39 -5.27
C ALA A 234 -19.29 9.88 -4.91
N TYR A 235 -18.32 9.79 -5.84
CA TYR A 235 -16.91 9.97 -5.54
C TYR A 235 -16.17 10.97 -6.43
N MET A 236 -16.68 11.28 -7.64
CA MET A 236 -16.02 12.23 -8.55
C MET A 236 -16.76 13.58 -8.64
N GLY A 237 -17.97 13.69 -8.08
CA GLY A 237 -18.75 14.93 -8.05
C GLY A 237 -19.29 15.39 -9.42
N ILE A 238 -19.42 14.47 -10.37
CA ILE A 238 -19.85 14.73 -11.77
C ILE A 238 -20.95 13.76 -12.21
#